data_63c8ad1f1f40c1855b6e1bee3ee1adb5
#
_entry.id   63c8ad1f1f40c1855b6e1bee3ee1adb5
#
_cell.length_a   1.000
_cell.length_b   1.000
_cell.length_c   1.000
_cell.angle_alpha   90.00
_cell.angle_beta   90.00
_cell.angle_gamma   90.00
#
_symmetry.space_group_name_H-M   'P 1'
#
loop_
_entity.id
_entity.type
_entity.pdbx_description
1 polymer ?
#
loop_
_entity_poly.entity_id
_entity_poly.type
_entity_poly.pdbx_seq_one_letter_code
_entity_poly.pdbx_strand_id
1 'polypeptide(L)'
;MLNPPGLSGEPLLPDGSSVYLRENSELSYPELFASSVREVKIKGEAFFEVTPNSEQPFIVDASGLSVKVLGTSFSVQTSDQGNEISVILVEGKVSLNNAHEKELVQLHPNQKADYFVNDEHYTVTEVDSERLTSWRKGIIFYDNASLDEIVRLIEQTYKVSLMYTRPENDDQRFSGAFLKTQKLETVLQQTNKLTGTNLILIQ
;
A
#
# COMPACT_ATOMS: atom_id res chain seq x y z
N MET A 1 -7.22 9.27 12.77
CA MET A 1 -8.41 8.88 11.96
C MET A 1 -8.33 7.39 11.71
N LEU A 2 -9.42 6.66 12.00
CA LEU A 2 -9.56 5.23 11.67
C LEU A 2 -10.21 5.10 10.30
N ASN A 3 -9.66 4.24 9.45
CA ASN A 3 -10.27 3.90 8.16
C ASN A 3 -10.94 2.53 8.28
N PRO A 4 -12.29 2.47 8.40
CA PRO A 4 -13.00 1.21 8.57
C PRO A 4 -12.91 0.32 7.33
N PRO A 5 -13.20 -0.99 7.46
CA PRO A 5 -13.21 -1.92 6.34
C PRO A 5 -14.09 -1.44 5.18
N GLY A 6 -13.56 -1.46 3.96
CA GLY A 6 -14.30 -1.11 2.74
C GLY A 6 -14.22 0.35 2.31
N LEU A 7 -13.58 1.23 3.08
CA LEU A 7 -13.34 2.62 2.71
C LEU A 7 -11.83 2.88 2.64
N SER A 8 -11.32 3.27 1.48
CA SER A 8 -10.04 3.95 1.37
C SER A 8 -10.28 5.44 1.64
N GLY A 9 -9.71 5.97 2.73
CA GLY A 9 -9.76 7.40 3.05
C GLY A 9 -8.61 8.14 2.37
N GLU A 10 -8.87 9.33 1.92
CA GLU A 10 -7.85 10.25 1.37
C GLU A 10 -7.88 11.56 2.19
N PRO A 11 -7.40 11.54 3.45
CA PRO A 11 -7.33 12.75 4.23
C PRO A 11 -6.25 13.70 3.70
N LEU A 12 -6.62 14.97 3.58
CA LEU A 12 -5.69 16.07 3.37
C LEU A 12 -5.21 16.55 4.75
N LEU A 13 -3.89 16.55 4.94
CA LEU A 13 -3.28 17.02 6.18
C LEU A 13 -3.21 18.56 6.23
N PRO A 14 -3.00 19.15 7.43
CA PRO A 14 -2.97 20.61 7.60
C PRO A 14 -1.91 21.35 6.76
N ASP A 15 -0.86 20.64 6.32
CA ASP A 15 0.21 21.17 5.48
C ASP A 15 -0.03 20.99 3.97
N GLY A 16 -1.20 20.46 3.58
CA GLY A 16 -1.55 20.14 2.21
C GLY A 16 -1.00 18.80 1.70
N SER A 17 -0.37 18.00 2.55
CA SER A 17 0.03 16.63 2.20
C SER A 17 -1.18 15.71 2.10
N SER A 18 -1.19 14.82 1.09
CA SER A 18 -2.24 13.81 0.90
C SER A 18 -1.81 12.47 1.48
N VAL A 19 -2.77 11.74 2.07
CA VAL A 19 -2.53 10.41 2.60
C VAL A 19 -3.60 9.46 2.10
N TYR A 20 -3.20 8.34 1.50
CA TYR A 20 -4.09 7.26 1.10
C TYR A 20 -4.00 6.17 2.17
N LEU A 21 -5.08 5.95 2.91
CA LEU A 21 -5.14 4.93 3.95
C LEU A 21 -5.75 3.64 3.39
N ARG A 22 -5.06 2.52 3.61
CA ARG A 22 -5.61 1.20 3.33
C ARG A 22 -6.69 0.82 4.36
N GLU A 23 -7.52 -0.16 4.02
CA GLU A 23 -8.54 -0.70 4.94
C GLU A 23 -7.87 -1.19 6.24
N ASN A 24 -8.54 -0.99 7.38
CA ASN A 24 -8.06 -1.34 8.72
C ASN A 24 -6.78 -0.59 9.17
N SER A 25 -6.47 0.55 8.54
CA SER A 25 -5.34 1.39 8.92
C SER A 25 -5.79 2.59 9.75
N GLU A 26 -4.92 3.04 10.64
CA GLU A 26 -5.14 4.17 11.53
C GLU A 26 -4.05 5.21 11.35
N LEU A 27 -4.44 6.47 11.13
CA LEU A 27 -3.54 7.62 11.07
C LEU A 27 -3.88 8.61 12.19
N SER A 28 -2.88 8.98 12.98
CA SER A 28 -2.98 10.01 14.01
C SER A 28 -2.09 11.19 13.68
N TYR A 29 -2.64 12.40 13.71
CA TYR A 29 -1.93 13.64 13.46
C TYR A 29 -2.58 14.81 14.21
N PRO A 30 -1.83 15.88 14.52
CA PRO A 30 -2.38 17.06 15.18
C PRO A 30 -3.25 17.90 14.24
N GLU A 31 -4.15 18.73 14.78
CA GLU A 31 -4.95 19.68 13.99
C GLU A 31 -4.09 20.68 13.21
N LEU A 32 -2.92 21.05 13.78
CA LEU A 32 -1.93 21.94 13.17
C LEU A 32 -0.51 21.44 13.49
N PHE A 33 0.39 21.53 12.53
CA PHE A 33 1.81 21.28 12.73
C PHE A 33 2.51 22.52 13.31
N ALA A 34 2.32 22.78 14.61
CA ALA A 34 2.87 23.96 15.29
C ALA A 34 4.34 23.81 15.73
N SER A 35 4.92 22.60 15.66
CA SER A 35 6.31 22.33 16.03
C SER A 35 7.27 22.54 14.84
N SER A 36 8.58 22.37 15.09
CA SER A 36 9.63 22.38 14.06
C SER A 36 9.58 21.19 13.12
N VAL A 37 8.69 20.24 13.38
CA VAL A 37 8.47 19.03 12.55
C VAL A 37 6.98 18.81 12.32
N ARG A 38 6.65 18.11 11.24
CA ARG A 38 5.30 17.64 10.88
C ARG A 38 5.23 16.15 11.23
N GLU A 39 4.77 15.81 12.41
CA GLU A 39 4.75 14.43 12.89
C GLU A 39 3.36 13.81 12.78
N VAL A 40 3.31 12.58 12.25
CA VAL A 40 2.12 11.73 12.19
C VAL A 40 2.48 10.32 12.66
N LYS A 41 1.47 9.56 13.11
CA LYS A 41 1.64 8.15 13.51
C LYS A 41 0.76 7.26 12.66
N ILE A 42 1.32 6.14 12.22
CA ILE A 42 0.63 5.15 11.39
C ILE A 42 0.56 3.79 12.08
N LYS A 43 -0.59 3.12 11.93
CA LYS A 43 -0.77 1.70 12.19
C LYS A 43 -1.52 1.10 11.00
N GLY A 44 -1.04 -0.01 10.45
CA GLY A 44 -1.49 -0.57 9.18
C GLY A 44 -0.71 -0.01 8.01
N GLU A 45 -1.35 0.30 6.89
CA GLU A 45 -0.68 0.75 5.66
C GLU A 45 -1.23 2.10 5.18
N ALA A 46 -0.31 3.02 4.87
CA ALA A 46 -0.63 4.29 4.24
C ALA A 46 0.39 4.65 3.16
N PHE A 47 -0.08 5.33 2.12
CA PHE A 47 0.74 6.00 1.14
C PHE A 47 0.67 7.51 1.36
N PHE A 48 1.80 8.17 1.36
CA PHE A 48 1.96 9.59 1.63
C PHE A 48 2.45 10.32 0.38
N GLU A 49 1.81 11.43 0.03
CA GLU A 49 2.30 12.44 -0.92
C GLU A 49 2.57 13.71 -0.13
N VAL A 50 3.81 13.86 0.33
CA VAL A 50 4.19 14.93 1.27
C VAL A 50 4.56 16.20 0.52
N THR A 51 3.90 17.30 0.89
CA THR A 51 4.23 18.64 0.38
C THR A 51 5.67 19.03 0.72
N PRO A 52 6.51 19.44 -0.26
CA PRO A 52 7.89 19.83 -0.02
C PRO A 52 8.02 20.98 0.98
N ASN A 53 8.81 20.75 2.05
CA ASN A 53 9.20 21.78 3.01
C ASN A 53 10.48 21.35 3.73
N SER A 54 11.63 21.92 3.35
CA SER A 54 12.93 21.62 3.94
C SER A 54 13.14 22.22 5.34
N GLU A 55 12.38 23.26 5.69
CA GLU A 55 12.50 23.93 6.99
C GLU A 55 11.71 23.20 8.09
N GLN A 56 10.71 22.41 7.71
CA GLN A 56 9.87 21.65 8.63
C GLN A 56 9.73 20.19 8.14
N PRO A 57 10.67 19.30 8.48
CA PRO A 57 10.64 17.91 8.07
C PRO A 57 9.33 17.20 8.44
N PHE A 58 8.92 16.25 7.59
CA PHE A 58 7.78 15.38 7.85
C PHE A 58 8.26 14.05 8.40
N ILE A 59 7.67 13.60 9.49
CA ILE A 59 8.07 12.39 10.21
C ILE A 59 6.86 11.47 10.35
N VAL A 60 6.98 10.24 9.87
CA VAL A 60 6.02 9.17 10.16
C VAL A 60 6.58 8.27 11.23
N ASP A 61 5.93 8.26 12.40
CA ASP A 61 6.21 7.30 13.49
C ASP A 61 5.45 6.01 13.19
N ALA A 62 6.20 4.95 12.93
CA ALA A 62 5.73 3.61 12.64
C ALA A 62 6.24 2.63 13.70
N SER A 63 5.68 2.70 14.93
CA SER A 63 5.92 1.71 15.99
C SER A 63 7.41 1.43 16.31
N GLY A 64 8.23 2.47 16.37
CA GLY A 64 9.66 2.37 16.69
C GLY A 64 10.60 2.63 15.52
N LEU A 65 10.06 2.78 14.31
CA LEU A 65 10.79 3.30 13.15
C LEU A 65 10.29 4.72 12.85
N SER A 66 11.21 5.67 12.75
CA SER A 66 10.94 7.03 12.31
C SER A 66 11.30 7.18 10.83
N VAL A 67 10.30 7.49 10.00
CA VAL A 67 10.45 7.71 8.56
C VAL A 67 10.46 9.21 8.30
N LYS A 68 11.63 9.80 8.02
CA LYS A 68 11.82 11.24 7.84
C LYS A 68 11.95 11.61 6.39
N VAL A 69 11.18 12.62 5.95
CA VAL A 69 11.15 13.12 4.58
C VAL A 69 11.03 14.65 4.54
N LEU A 70 11.34 15.27 3.39
CA LEU A 70 11.21 16.72 3.16
C LEU A 70 10.18 17.09 2.10
N GLY A 71 9.75 16.11 1.27
CA GLY A 71 8.81 16.27 0.16
C GLY A 71 8.95 15.04 -0.74
N THR A 72 8.13 14.04 -0.54
CA THR A 72 8.41 12.66 -0.95
C THR A 72 7.10 11.91 -1.13
N SER A 73 7.05 11.01 -2.11
CA SER A 73 5.96 10.06 -2.32
C SER A 73 6.42 8.66 -1.91
N PHE A 74 5.81 8.08 -0.87
CA PHE A 74 6.25 6.80 -0.28
C PHE A 74 5.10 6.08 0.43
N SER A 75 5.25 4.77 0.61
CA SER A 75 4.34 3.94 1.43
C SER A 75 5.02 3.51 2.71
N VAL A 76 4.24 3.41 3.78
CA VAL A 76 4.64 2.79 5.05
C VAL A 76 3.58 1.76 5.42
N GLN A 77 4.04 0.56 5.76
CA GLN A 77 3.20 -0.53 6.24
C GLN A 77 3.77 -1.09 7.53
N THR A 78 2.94 -1.24 8.55
CA THR A 78 3.27 -1.95 9.80
C THR A 78 2.54 -3.29 9.81
N SER A 79 3.20 -4.36 10.26
CA SER A 79 2.52 -5.63 10.53
C SER A 79 1.52 -5.50 11.69
N ASP A 80 0.53 -6.40 11.77
CA ASP A 80 -0.49 -6.38 12.83
C ASP A 80 0.11 -6.44 14.23
N GLN A 81 1.25 -7.12 14.38
CA GLN A 81 1.99 -7.23 15.63
C GLN A 81 2.95 -6.06 15.87
N GLY A 82 3.15 -5.17 14.89
CA GLY A 82 4.06 -4.03 14.96
C GLY A 82 5.55 -4.40 14.99
N ASN A 83 5.90 -5.63 14.67
CA ASN A 83 7.28 -6.15 14.73
C ASN A 83 8.01 -6.08 13.37
N GLU A 84 7.30 -5.78 12.29
CA GLU A 84 7.85 -5.60 10.96
C GLU A 84 7.25 -4.35 10.32
N ILE A 85 8.10 -3.53 9.72
CA ILE A 85 7.74 -2.28 9.06
C ILE A 85 8.35 -2.27 7.68
N SER A 86 7.50 -2.11 6.65
CA SER A 86 7.94 -1.97 5.26
C SER A 86 7.80 -0.51 4.82
N VAL A 87 8.82 0.03 4.17
CA VAL A 87 8.81 1.38 3.58
C VAL A 87 9.20 1.27 2.11
N ILE A 88 8.35 1.78 1.22
CA ILE A 88 8.59 1.79 -0.23
C ILE A 88 8.69 3.23 -0.71
N LEU A 89 9.80 3.58 -1.36
CA LEU A 89 10.00 4.91 -1.91
C LEU A 89 9.66 4.96 -3.41
N VAL A 90 8.76 5.86 -3.77
CA VAL A 90 8.38 6.13 -5.17
C VAL A 90 9.15 7.32 -5.72
N GLU A 91 9.12 8.46 -5.01
CA GLU A 91 9.77 9.70 -5.44
C GLU A 91 10.36 10.46 -4.25
N GLY A 92 11.52 11.11 -4.46
CA GLY A 92 12.20 11.92 -3.45
C GLY A 92 13.27 11.14 -2.69
N LYS A 93 13.33 11.35 -1.38
CA LYS A 93 14.27 10.68 -0.45
C LYS A 93 13.59 10.37 0.88
N VAL A 94 13.92 9.22 1.43
CA VAL A 94 13.49 8.79 2.77
C VAL A 94 14.72 8.50 3.61
N SER A 95 14.77 9.04 4.83
CA SER A 95 15.71 8.62 5.87
C SER A 95 14.96 7.79 6.91
N LEU A 96 15.42 6.57 7.17
CA LEU A 96 14.92 5.69 8.22
C LEU A 96 15.77 5.81 9.45
N ASN A 97 15.16 6.10 10.59
CA ASN A 97 15.83 6.22 11.87
C ASN A 97 15.20 5.27 12.90
N ASN A 98 16.02 4.67 13.77
CA ASN A 98 15.49 3.83 14.84
C ASN A 98 14.89 4.69 15.98
N ALA A 99 14.37 4.04 17.03
CA ALA A 99 13.78 4.69 18.20
C ALA A 99 14.75 5.62 18.96
N HIS A 100 16.06 5.50 18.72
CA HIS A 100 17.13 6.34 19.31
C HIS A 100 17.54 7.49 18.38
N GLU A 101 16.75 7.80 17.35
CA GLU A 101 17.02 8.82 16.32
C GLU A 101 18.32 8.58 15.51
N LYS A 102 18.88 7.38 15.58
CA LYS A 102 20.03 7.00 14.76
C LYS A 102 19.56 6.67 13.35
N GLU A 103 20.14 7.36 12.36
CA GLU A 103 19.91 7.03 10.95
C GLU A 103 20.43 5.63 10.65
N LEU A 104 19.55 4.80 10.11
CA LEU A 104 19.83 3.42 9.69
C LEU A 104 20.23 3.39 8.22
N VAL A 105 19.40 3.99 7.36
CA VAL A 105 19.58 3.99 5.91
C VAL A 105 18.79 5.13 5.25
N GLN A 106 19.29 5.59 4.09
CA GLN A 106 18.56 6.44 3.16
C GLN A 106 18.11 5.62 1.96
N LEU A 107 16.83 5.74 1.60
CA LEU A 107 16.27 5.10 0.42
C LEU A 107 16.29 6.03 -0.79
N HIS A 108 16.46 5.42 -1.97
CA HIS A 108 16.29 6.02 -3.28
C HIS A 108 15.01 5.50 -3.96
N PRO A 109 14.48 6.19 -4.98
CA PRO A 109 13.31 5.71 -5.72
C PRO A 109 13.46 4.26 -6.19
N ASN A 110 12.36 3.50 -6.15
CA ASN A 110 12.29 2.07 -6.42
C ASN A 110 13.01 1.18 -5.38
N GLN A 111 13.26 1.70 -4.19
CA GLN A 111 13.76 0.88 -3.09
C GLN A 111 12.66 0.61 -2.05
N LYS A 112 12.67 -0.60 -1.52
CA LYS A 112 11.90 -1.05 -0.38
C LYS A 112 12.85 -1.40 0.76
N ALA A 113 12.58 -0.89 1.96
CA ALA A 113 13.21 -1.35 3.19
C ALA A 113 12.19 -2.15 4.01
N ASP A 114 12.62 -3.31 4.49
CA ASP A 114 11.92 -4.08 5.51
C ASP A 114 12.73 -4.00 6.81
N TYR A 115 12.13 -3.44 7.86
CA TYR A 115 12.73 -3.25 9.17
C TYR A 115 12.07 -4.19 10.20
N PHE A 116 12.89 -4.93 10.92
CA PHE A 116 12.49 -5.88 11.97
C PHE A 116 12.79 -5.28 13.33
N VAL A 117 11.74 -4.85 14.05
CA VAL A 117 11.85 -4.06 15.29
C VAL A 117 12.60 -4.81 16.40
N ASN A 118 12.33 -6.12 16.54
CA ASN A 118 12.89 -6.93 17.62
C ASN A 118 14.42 -7.09 17.52
N ASP A 119 14.93 -7.18 16.29
CA ASP A 119 16.34 -7.44 16.01
C ASP A 119 17.09 -6.18 15.58
N GLU A 120 16.41 -5.04 15.49
CA GLU A 120 16.91 -3.77 14.91
C GLU A 120 17.61 -3.98 13.55
N HIS A 121 17.17 -4.99 12.81
CA HIS A 121 17.72 -5.36 11.51
C HIS A 121 16.87 -4.80 10.39
N TYR A 122 17.49 -4.46 9.26
CA TYR A 122 16.78 -4.07 8.06
C TYR A 122 17.39 -4.69 6.80
N THR A 123 16.57 -4.84 5.77
CA THR A 123 17.00 -5.21 4.42
C THR A 123 16.52 -4.15 3.44
N VAL A 124 17.28 -3.91 2.38
CA VAL A 124 16.88 -3.01 1.28
C VAL A 124 16.89 -3.80 -0.02
N THR A 125 15.80 -3.71 -0.78
CA THR A 125 15.63 -4.39 -2.06
C THR A 125 15.14 -3.42 -3.13
N GLU A 126 15.56 -3.64 -4.39
CA GLU A 126 14.99 -2.94 -5.55
C GLU A 126 13.63 -3.54 -5.90
N VAL A 127 12.64 -2.68 -6.15
CA VAL A 127 11.26 -3.07 -6.43
C VAL A 127 10.64 -2.19 -7.51
N ASP A 128 9.58 -2.65 -8.13
CA ASP A 128 8.66 -1.78 -8.89
C ASP A 128 7.72 -1.06 -7.91
N SER A 129 8.17 0.10 -7.44
CA SER A 129 7.47 0.88 -6.41
C SER A 129 6.08 1.36 -6.87
N GLU A 130 5.94 1.75 -8.15
CA GLU A 130 4.64 2.17 -8.70
C GLU A 130 3.64 1.02 -8.72
N ARG A 131 4.08 -0.17 -9.05
CA ARG A 131 3.24 -1.38 -9.03
C ARG A 131 2.83 -1.74 -7.60
N LEU A 132 3.77 -1.79 -6.65
CA LEU A 132 3.49 -2.17 -5.27
C LEU A 132 2.56 -1.17 -4.57
N THR A 133 2.61 0.11 -4.94
CA THR A 133 1.79 1.16 -4.37
C THR A 133 0.56 1.54 -5.22
N SER A 134 0.28 0.78 -6.28
CA SER A 134 -0.80 1.05 -7.24
C SER A 134 -2.21 0.96 -6.64
N TRP A 135 -2.36 0.30 -5.49
CA TRP A 135 -3.62 0.20 -4.76
C TRP A 135 -4.21 1.58 -4.42
N ARG A 136 -3.36 2.63 -4.22
CA ARG A 136 -3.81 4.02 -4.02
C ARG A 136 -4.58 4.58 -5.22
N LYS A 137 -4.28 4.09 -6.42
CA LYS A 137 -4.97 4.43 -7.67
C LYS A 137 -6.18 3.51 -7.93
N GLY A 138 -6.50 2.63 -6.98
CA GLY A 138 -7.55 1.62 -7.15
C GLY A 138 -7.22 0.54 -8.19
N ILE A 139 -5.94 0.39 -8.56
CA ILE A 139 -5.49 -0.65 -9.49
C ILE A 139 -5.18 -1.90 -8.69
N ILE A 140 -5.77 -3.02 -9.10
CA ILE A 140 -5.53 -4.34 -8.53
C ILE A 140 -4.73 -5.13 -9.56
N PHE A 141 -3.46 -5.40 -9.23
CA PHE A 141 -2.57 -6.23 -10.02
C PHE A 141 -2.61 -7.67 -9.56
N TYR A 142 -2.48 -8.58 -10.51
CA TYR A 142 -2.15 -9.98 -10.27
C TYR A 142 -1.04 -10.41 -11.22
N ASP A 143 -0.14 -11.24 -10.73
CA ASP A 143 1.04 -11.68 -11.46
C ASP A 143 1.34 -13.13 -11.19
N ASN A 144 1.55 -13.90 -12.26
CA ASN A 144 1.75 -15.35 -12.19
C ASN A 144 0.68 -16.04 -11.32
N ALA A 145 -0.55 -15.50 -11.35
CA ALA A 145 -1.66 -15.93 -10.51
C ALA A 145 -2.43 -17.10 -11.16
N SER A 146 -2.91 -18.01 -10.35
CA SER A 146 -3.87 -19.03 -10.76
C SER A 146 -5.25 -18.42 -11.00
N LEU A 147 -6.12 -19.15 -11.68
CA LEU A 147 -7.52 -18.75 -11.86
C LEU A 147 -8.22 -18.56 -10.52
N ASP A 148 -8.02 -19.48 -9.55
CA ASP A 148 -8.60 -19.38 -8.21
C ASP A 148 -8.17 -18.11 -7.47
N GLU A 149 -6.91 -17.68 -7.62
CA GLU A 149 -6.41 -16.45 -7.00
C GLU A 149 -7.05 -15.21 -7.64
N ILE A 150 -7.21 -15.20 -8.97
CA ILE A 150 -7.88 -14.11 -9.68
C ILE A 150 -9.35 -14.02 -9.26
N VAL A 151 -10.04 -15.17 -9.19
CA VAL A 151 -11.44 -15.22 -8.75
C VAL A 151 -11.59 -14.65 -7.34
N ARG A 152 -10.75 -15.08 -6.39
CA ARG A 152 -10.75 -14.53 -5.03
C ARG A 152 -10.53 -13.02 -4.99
N LEU A 153 -9.61 -12.50 -5.80
CA LEU A 153 -9.38 -11.05 -5.91
C LEU A 153 -10.63 -10.31 -6.39
N ILE A 154 -11.33 -10.85 -7.39
CA ILE A 154 -12.58 -10.26 -7.90
C ILE A 154 -13.67 -10.34 -6.83
N GLU A 155 -13.87 -11.51 -6.20
CA GLU A 155 -14.88 -11.70 -5.14
C GLU A 155 -14.64 -10.74 -3.95
N GLN A 156 -13.41 -10.62 -3.50
CA GLN A 156 -13.04 -9.70 -2.42
C GLN A 156 -13.27 -8.23 -2.81
N THR A 157 -12.92 -7.86 -4.06
CA THR A 157 -13.04 -6.49 -4.53
C THR A 157 -14.48 -6.04 -4.67
N TYR A 158 -15.35 -6.90 -5.25
CA TYR A 158 -16.73 -6.57 -5.55
C TYR A 158 -17.73 -7.07 -4.51
N LYS A 159 -17.25 -7.81 -3.48
CA LYS A 159 -18.09 -8.41 -2.41
C LYS A 159 -19.17 -9.32 -2.99
N VAL A 160 -18.79 -10.17 -3.93
CA VAL A 160 -19.67 -11.11 -4.63
C VAL A 160 -19.14 -12.53 -4.49
N SER A 161 -19.94 -13.52 -4.90
CA SER A 161 -19.49 -14.90 -5.07
C SER A 161 -19.59 -15.30 -6.53
N LEU A 162 -18.58 -15.98 -7.04
CA LEU A 162 -18.49 -16.40 -8.43
C LEU A 162 -18.45 -17.92 -8.53
N MET A 163 -19.07 -18.44 -9.58
CA MET A 163 -19.01 -19.85 -9.97
C MET A 163 -18.32 -19.97 -11.33
N TYR A 164 -17.50 -20.98 -11.49
CA TYR A 164 -16.83 -21.29 -12.75
C TYR A 164 -16.49 -22.76 -12.83
N THR A 165 -16.34 -23.24 -14.05
CA THR A 165 -15.84 -24.59 -14.32
C THR A 165 -14.33 -24.53 -14.41
N ARG A 166 -13.61 -25.32 -13.61
CA ARG A 166 -12.15 -25.42 -13.71
C ARG A 166 -11.77 -25.96 -15.08
N PRO A 167 -10.80 -25.32 -15.76
CA PRO A 167 -10.24 -25.88 -16.99
C PRO A 167 -9.48 -27.18 -16.70
N GLU A 168 -9.41 -28.08 -17.68
CA GLU A 168 -8.66 -29.35 -17.55
C GLU A 168 -7.18 -29.12 -17.25
N ASN A 169 -6.64 -27.96 -17.63
CA ASN A 169 -5.24 -27.57 -17.42
C ASN A 169 -5.17 -26.45 -16.35
N ASP A 170 -5.20 -26.84 -15.07
CA ASP A 170 -5.23 -25.94 -13.92
C ASP A 170 -3.84 -25.29 -13.59
N ASP A 171 -2.79 -25.64 -14.33
CA ASP A 171 -1.43 -25.10 -14.13
C ASP A 171 -1.20 -23.76 -14.81
N GLN A 172 -2.18 -23.24 -15.56
CA GLN A 172 -2.03 -21.95 -16.23
C GLN A 172 -1.92 -20.82 -15.22
N ARG A 173 -1.01 -19.90 -15.53
CA ARG A 173 -0.77 -18.69 -14.74
C ARG A 173 -1.02 -17.45 -15.59
N PHE A 174 -1.56 -16.43 -14.97
CA PHE A 174 -2.01 -15.21 -15.63
C PHE A 174 -1.45 -13.99 -14.93
N SER A 175 -1.11 -12.97 -15.72
CA SER A 175 -0.73 -11.67 -15.20
C SER A 175 -1.62 -10.59 -15.82
N GLY A 176 -2.03 -9.62 -15.02
CA GLY A 176 -2.89 -8.54 -15.47
C GLY A 176 -3.25 -7.57 -14.36
N ALA A 177 -4.20 -6.70 -14.66
CA ALA A 177 -4.73 -5.74 -13.70
C ALA A 177 -6.16 -5.35 -14.05
N PHE A 178 -6.91 -4.88 -13.05
CA PHE A 178 -8.19 -4.21 -13.25
C PHE A 178 -8.35 -3.05 -12.26
N LEU A 179 -9.17 -2.06 -12.60
CA LEU A 179 -9.49 -0.95 -11.71
C LEU A 179 -10.65 -1.35 -10.79
N LYS A 180 -10.54 -1.08 -9.51
CA LYS A 180 -11.61 -1.28 -8.51
C LYS A 180 -12.91 -0.54 -8.88
N THR A 181 -12.80 0.52 -9.70
CA THR A 181 -13.93 1.32 -10.18
C THR A 181 -14.57 0.78 -11.47
N GLN A 182 -13.96 -0.21 -12.13
CA GLN A 182 -14.57 -0.85 -13.30
C GLN A 182 -15.87 -1.58 -12.90
N LYS A 183 -16.79 -1.68 -13.85
CA LYS A 183 -17.99 -2.51 -13.66
C LYS A 183 -17.60 -3.99 -13.58
N LEU A 184 -18.22 -4.72 -12.66
CA LEU A 184 -17.98 -6.16 -12.47
C LEU A 184 -18.11 -6.93 -13.79
N GLU A 185 -19.15 -6.65 -14.58
CA GLU A 185 -19.39 -7.32 -15.86
C GLU A 185 -18.21 -7.17 -16.83
N THR A 186 -17.59 -5.98 -16.85
CA THR A 186 -16.42 -5.70 -17.69
C THR A 186 -15.21 -6.52 -17.24
N VAL A 187 -14.99 -6.59 -15.92
CA VAL A 187 -13.88 -7.38 -15.35
C VAL A 187 -14.09 -8.86 -15.62
N LEU A 188 -15.32 -9.38 -15.44
CA LEU A 188 -15.65 -10.77 -15.76
C LEU A 188 -15.44 -11.09 -17.25
N GLN A 189 -15.88 -10.22 -18.16
CA GLN A 189 -15.66 -10.40 -19.60
C GLN A 189 -14.17 -10.44 -19.96
N GLN A 190 -13.36 -9.54 -19.39
CA GLN A 190 -11.91 -9.50 -19.61
C GLN A 190 -11.23 -10.76 -19.06
N THR A 191 -11.61 -11.17 -17.85
CA THR A 191 -11.06 -12.37 -17.21
C THR A 191 -11.45 -13.63 -17.99
N ASN A 192 -12.69 -13.77 -18.38
CA ASN A 192 -13.17 -14.90 -19.19
C ASN A 192 -12.41 -15.01 -20.52
N LYS A 193 -12.17 -13.88 -21.19
CA LYS A 193 -11.38 -13.84 -22.42
C LYS A 193 -9.91 -14.24 -22.20
N LEU A 194 -9.31 -13.79 -21.09
CA LEU A 194 -7.92 -14.07 -20.75
C LEU A 194 -7.72 -15.54 -20.38
N THR A 195 -8.63 -16.09 -19.58
CA THR A 195 -8.48 -17.43 -18.98
C THR A 195 -9.15 -18.55 -19.79
N GLY A 196 -10.01 -18.19 -20.77
CA GLY A 196 -10.83 -19.15 -21.52
C GLY A 196 -11.94 -19.78 -20.69
N THR A 197 -12.25 -19.23 -19.53
CA THR A 197 -13.31 -19.73 -18.63
C THR A 197 -14.60 -18.93 -18.77
N ASN A 198 -15.64 -19.35 -18.04
CA ASN A 198 -16.91 -18.65 -17.93
C ASN A 198 -17.24 -18.43 -16.46
N LEU A 199 -16.83 -17.25 -15.94
CA LEU A 199 -17.13 -16.81 -14.58
C LEU A 199 -18.59 -16.32 -14.55
N ILE A 200 -19.38 -16.83 -13.62
CA ILE A 200 -20.81 -16.52 -13.46
C ILE A 200 -21.04 -16.04 -12.03
N LEU A 201 -21.78 -14.93 -11.89
CA LEU A 201 -22.22 -14.41 -10.60
C LEU A 201 -23.23 -15.37 -9.96
N ILE A 202 -23.00 -15.76 -8.71
CA ILE A 202 -23.98 -16.49 -7.91
C ILE A 202 -24.91 -15.44 -7.29
N GLN A 203 -26.20 -15.58 -7.55
CA GLN A 203 -27.25 -14.74 -6.93
C GLN A 203 -27.54 -15.17 -5.50
#